data_b973d9bbfbfd3237145b9c95052ebac7
#
_entry.id   b973d9bbfbfd3237145b9c95052ebac7
#
_cell.length_a   1.000
_cell.length_b   1.000
_cell.length_c   1.000
_cell.angle_alpha   90.00
_cell.angle_beta   90.00
_cell.angle_gamma   90.00
#
_symmetry.space_group_name_H-M   'P 1'
#
loop_
_entity.id
_entity.type
_entity.pdbx_description
1 polymer ?
#
loop_
_entity_poly.entity_id
_entity_poly.type
_entity_poly.pdbx_seq_one_letter_code
_entity_poly.pdbx_strand_id
1 'polypeptide(L)'
;MKNEISFDVVVIGGGHAGCEAAAASARLGVNTALFTHKFDTIGEMSCNPAIGGLGKGHLVREIDALDGVMGEVADKSGIQFRLLNRSRGPAVRGPRTQSDRSLYKKYMQEKLVNYCNLSIFSDPVIKFIFNKN
;
A
#
# COMPACT_ATOMS: atom_id res chain seq x y z
N MET A 1 -12.82 -32.60 -6.95
CA MET A 1 -11.71 -31.87 -7.61
C MET A 1 -11.43 -30.64 -6.75
N LYS A 2 -10.23 -30.48 -6.24
CA LYS A 2 -9.82 -29.20 -5.64
C LYS A 2 -9.76 -28.18 -6.78
N ASN A 3 -10.57 -27.15 -6.72
CA ASN A 3 -10.44 -26.03 -7.64
C ASN A 3 -9.13 -25.33 -7.33
N GLU A 4 -8.09 -25.62 -8.10
CA GLU A 4 -6.84 -24.90 -8.04
C GLU A 4 -7.07 -23.53 -8.69
N ILE A 5 -6.87 -22.47 -7.90
CA ILE A 5 -6.88 -21.10 -8.39
C ILE A 5 -5.44 -20.71 -8.65
N SER A 6 -5.16 -20.21 -9.84
CA SER A 6 -3.81 -19.82 -10.26
C SER A 6 -3.68 -18.29 -10.32
N PHE A 7 -2.57 -17.78 -9.84
CA PHE A 7 -2.18 -16.37 -9.92
C PHE A 7 -0.73 -16.27 -10.40
N ASP A 8 -0.43 -15.22 -11.13
CA ASP A 8 0.93 -14.94 -11.58
C ASP A 8 1.78 -14.34 -10.45
N VAL A 9 1.15 -13.50 -9.61
CA VAL A 9 1.77 -12.89 -8.44
C VAL A 9 0.88 -13.06 -7.22
N VAL A 10 1.51 -13.47 -6.12
CA VAL A 10 0.86 -13.57 -4.80
C VAL A 10 1.57 -12.65 -3.82
N VAL A 11 0.83 -11.72 -3.24
CA VAL A 11 1.31 -10.80 -2.19
C VAL A 11 0.74 -11.24 -0.85
N ILE A 12 1.59 -11.32 0.16
CA ILE A 12 1.20 -11.74 1.51
C ILE A 12 1.40 -10.60 2.49
N GLY A 13 0.31 -10.16 3.07
CA GLY A 13 0.23 -9.06 4.01
C GLY A 13 -0.34 -7.78 3.41
N GLY A 14 -1.41 -7.26 4.03
CA GLY A 14 -2.13 -6.05 3.61
C GLY A 14 -1.62 -4.75 4.27
N GLY A 15 -0.36 -4.70 4.72
CA GLY A 15 0.30 -3.49 5.20
C GLY A 15 0.70 -2.57 4.04
N HIS A 16 1.39 -1.45 4.34
CA HIS A 16 1.77 -0.46 3.32
C HIS A 16 2.55 -1.07 2.15
N ALA A 17 3.55 -1.90 2.45
CA ALA A 17 4.36 -2.56 1.42
C ALA A 17 3.53 -3.52 0.56
N GLY A 18 2.64 -4.30 1.18
CA GLY A 18 1.78 -5.22 0.47
C GLY A 18 0.74 -4.51 -0.41
N CYS A 19 0.17 -3.41 0.08
CA CYS A 19 -0.74 -2.58 -0.72
C CYS A 19 -0.05 -2.04 -1.98
N GLU A 20 1.17 -1.52 -1.84
CA GLU A 20 1.95 -1.02 -2.98
C GLU A 20 2.35 -2.14 -3.94
N ALA A 21 2.80 -3.29 -3.43
CA ALA A 21 3.17 -4.44 -4.26
C ALA A 21 1.97 -4.99 -5.05
N ALA A 22 0.82 -5.14 -4.40
CA ALA A 22 -0.41 -5.61 -5.04
C ALA A 22 -0.91 -4.62 -6.10
N ALA A 23 -0.90 -3.32 -5.77
CA ALA A 23 -1.29 -2.27 -6.71
C ALA A 23 -0.34 -2.19 -7.91
N ALA A 24 0.98 -2.27 -7.69
CA ALA A 24 1.96 -2.24 -8.76
C ALA A 24 1.79 -3.42 -9.73
N SER A 25 1.63 -4.63 -9.19
CA SER A 25 1.41 -5.84 -9.98
C SER A 25 0.10 -5.75 -10.79
N ALA A 26 -0.98 -5.33 -10.15
CA ALA A 26 -2.27 -5.18 -10.80
C ALA A 26 -2.25 -4.09 -11.90
N ARG A 27 -1.57 -2.96 -11.66
CA ARG A 27 -1.41 -1.88 -12.66
C ARG A 27 -0.70 -2.35 -13.93
N LEU A 28 0.23 -3.28 -13.79
CA LEU A 28 0.93 -3.90 -14.92
C LEU A 28 0.09 -4.95 -15.66
N GLY A 29 -1.15 -5.16 -15.25
CA GLY A 29 -2.05 -6.12 -15.89
C GLY A 29 -1.84 -7.57 -15.45
N VAL A 30 -1.07 -7.81 -14.40
CA VAL A 30 -0.75 -9.15 -13.92
C VAL A 30 -1.88 -9.67 -13.02
N ASN A 31 -2.27 -10.94 -13.20
CA ASN A 31 -3.27 -11.59 -12.35
C ASN A 31 -2.71 -11.79 -10.94
N THR A 32 -3.19 -10.98 -10.00
CA THR A 32 -2.59 -10.81 -8.68
C THR A 32 -3.53 -11.25 -7.57
N ALA A 33 -2.99 -11.93 -6.55
CA ALA A 33 -3.68 -12.19 -5.29
C ALA A 33 -3.02 -11.44 -4.14
N LEU A 34 -3.82 -10.82 -3.28
CA LEU A 34 -3.40 -10.27 -1.99
C LEU A 34 -4.03 -11.08 -0.86
N PHE A 35 -3.20 -11.73 -0.05
CA PHE A 35 -3.63 -12.44 1.16
C PHE A 35 -3.37 -11.59 2.39
N THR A 36 -4.38 -11.44 3.24
CA THR A 36 -4.28 -10.72 4.52
C THR A 36 -5.14 -11.42 5.57
N HIS A 37 -4.83 -11.24 6.85
CA HIS A 37 -5.62 -11.85 7.93
C HIS A 37 -7.07 -11.34 7.95
N LYS A 38 -7.25 -10.04 7.71
CA LYS A 38 -8.57 -9.40 7.69
C LYS A 38 -8.55 -8.27 6.67
N PHE A 39 -9.60 -8.18 5.87
CA PHE A 39 -9.79 -7.08 4.93
C PHE A 39 -9.72 -5.71 5.61
N ASP A 40 -10.36 -5.58 6.77
CA ASP A 40 -10.44 -4.33 7.54
C ASP A 40 -9.09 -3.81 8.04
N THR A 41 -8.03 -4.62 8.01
CA THR A 41 -6.68 -4.20 8.42
C THR A 41 -5.82 -3.75 7.24
N ILE A 42 -6.32 -3.83 6.01
CA ILE A 42 -5.62 -3.32 4.83
C ILE A 42 -5.43 -1.82 4.95
N GLY A 43 -4.18 -1.35 4.81
CA GLY A 43 -3.84 0.06 4.91
C GLY A 43 -3.85 0.62 6.33
N GLU A 44 -3.88 -0.22 7.35
CA GLU A 44 -3.85 0.23 8.74
C GLU A 44 -2.50 0.88 9.08
N MET A 45 -2.56 2.06 9.71
CA MET A 45 -1.38 2.77 10.20
C MET A 45 -1.05 2.31 11.63
N SER A 46 0.12 1.69 11.80
CA SER A 46 0.54 1.06 13.05
C SER A 46 0.87 2.03 14.18
N CYS A 47 1.30 3.26 13.87
CA CYS A 47 1.72 4.24 14.87
C CYS A 47 1.28 5.66 14.50
N ASN A 48 2.21 6.55 14.20
CA ASN A 48 1.89 7.92 13.87
C ASN A 48 1.18 8.01 12.50
N PRO A 49 -0.04 8.61 12.41
CA PRO A 49 -0.79 8.73 11.17
C PRO A 49 -0.25 9.86 10.26
N ALA A 50 1.06 9.86 10.04
CA ALA A 50 1.74 10.85 9.21
C ALA A 50 2.49 10.17 8.05
N ILE A 51 2.32 10.74 6.86
CA ILE A 51 3.00 10.33 5.64
C ILE A 51 3.90 11.47 5.20
N GLY A 52 5.18 11.19 4.99
CA GLY A 52 6.16 12.18 4.57
C GLY A 52 7.23 12.48 5.62
N GLY A 53 7.92 13.61 5.44
CA GLY A 53 9.05 14.01 6.26
C GLY A 53 10.37 13.39 5.80
N LEU A 54 11.40 13.46 6.67
CA LEU A 54 12.72 12.91 6.39
C LEU A 54 12.69 11.37 6.41
N GLY A 55 13.32 10.73 5.44
CA GLY A 55 13.31 9.28 5.28
C GLY A 55 12.03 8.76 4.62
N LYS A 56 10.93 8.69 5.34
CA LYS A 56 9.63 8.23 4.81
C LYS A 56 9.18 9.06 3.60
N GLY A 57 9.32 10.38 3.64
CA GLY A 57 8.96 11.24 2.53
C GLY A 57 9.78 11.01 1.27
N HIS A 58 11.06 10.65 1.40
CA HIS A 58 11.91 10.29 0.27
C HIS A 58 11.40 9.01 -0.40
N LEU A 59 11.11 7.97 0.39
CA LEU A 59 10.56 6.70 -0.12
C LEU A 59 9.18 6.88 -0.75
N VAL A 60 8.31 7.68 -0.15
CA VAL A 60 6.99 7.96 -0.73
C VAL A 60 7.10 8.64 -2.09
N ARG A 61 8.04 9.57 -2.26
CA ARG A 61 8.29 10.21 -3.56
C ARG A 61 8.77 9.23 -4.62
N GLU A 62 9.62 8.27 -4.25
CA GLU A 62 10.11 7.25 -5.17
C GLU A 62 8.98 6.35 -5.66
N ILE A 63 8.13 5.86 -4.76
CA ILE A 63 6.97 5.05 -5.15
C ILE A 63 5.91 5.85 -5.89
N ASP A 64 5.70 7.12 -5.54
CA ASP A 64 4.77 8.02 -6.24
C ASP A 64 5.21 8.26 -7.69
N ALA A 65 6.52 8.44 -7.92
CA ALA A 65 7.09 8.56 -9.27
C ALA A 65 6.87 7.28 -10.12
N LEU A 66 6.64 6.15 -9.49
CA LEU A 66 6.28 4.87 -10.12
C LEU A 66 4.78 4.59 -10.11
N ASP A 67 3.95 5.61 -9.93
CA ASP A 67 2.49 5.53 -9.85
C ASP A 67 1.98 4.73 -8.63
N GLY A 68 2.69 4.84 -7.50
CA GLY A 68 2.30 4.23 -6.23
C GLY A 68 1.02 4.84 -5.65
N VAL A 69 0.40 4.14 -4.73
CA VAL A 69 -0.93 4.50 -4.20
C VAL A 69 -0.89 5.29 -2.90
N MET A 70 0.20 5.19 -2.13
CA MET A 70 0.31 5.82 -0.81
C MET A 70 0.19 7.34 -0.86
N GLY A 71 0.84 8.00 -1.80
CA GLY A 71 0.78 9.46 -1.96
C GLY A 71 -0.64 9.95 -2.24
N GLU A 72 -1.31 9.32 -3.19
CA GLU A 72 -2.70 9.63 -3.55
C GLU A 72 -3.67 9.45 -2.37
N VAL A 73 -3.54 8.32 -1.65
CA VAL A 73 -4.38 8.04 -0.48
C VAL A 73 -4.08 8.99 0.67
N ALA A 74 -2.80 9.36 0.87
CA ALA A 74 -2.40 10.35 1.87
C ALA A 74 -3.01 11.73 1.58
N ASP A 75 -3.01 12.16 0.33
CA ASP A 75 -3.63 13.43 -0.08
C ASP A 75 -5.13 13.45 0.18
N LYS A 76 -5.83 12.36 -0.12
CA LYS A 76 -7.28 12.24 0.10
C LYS A 76 -7.67 12.16 1.58
N SER A 77 -6.80 11.60 2.43
CA SER A 77 -7.05 11.42 3.86
C SER A 77 -6.40 12.48 4.75
N GLY A 78 -5.68 13.44 4.16
CA GLY A 78 -4.92 14.44 4.86
C GLY A 78 -5.79 15.44 5.61
N ILE A 79 -5.45 15.66 6.89
CA ILE A 79 -6.09 16.68 7.75
C ILE A 79 -5.17 17.87 8.03
N GLN A 80 -3.88 17.70 7.85
CA GLN A 80 -2.88 18.76 7.96
C GLN A 80 -1.71 18.49 7.01
N PHE A 81 -1.29 19.54 6.30
CA PHE A 81 -0.16 19.50 5.38
C PHE A 81 0.91 20.49 5.85
N ARG A 82 2.16 20.04 5.94
CA ARG A 82 3.30 20.86 6.33
C ARG A 82 4.52 20.58 5.44
N LEU A 83 5.25 21.66 5.13
CA LEU A 83 6.60 21.53 4.60
C LEU A 83 7.59 21.62 5.77
N LEU A 84 8.26 20.50 6.08
CA LEU A 84 9.26 20.44 7.13
C LEU A 84 10.60 21.00 6.68
N ASN A 85 11.41 21.44 7.64
CA ASN A 85 12.78 21.89 7.42
C ASN A 85 12.92 23.05 6.40
N ARG A 86 12.00 23.99 6.39
CA ARG A 86 12.00 25.14 5.46
C ARG A 86 13.29 25.97 5.48
N SER A 87 13.89 26.10 6.67
CA SER A 87 15.15 26.83 6.88
C SER A 87 16.41 26.03 6.52
N ARG A 88 16.26 24.77 6.10
CA ARG A 88 17.35 23.87 5.74
C ARG A 88 17.48 23.74 4.22
N GLY A 89 18.53 23.03 3.79
CA GLY A 89 18.76 22.78 2.37
C GLY A 89 17.67 21.92 1.71
N PRO A 90 17.58 21.95 0.36
CA PRO A 90 16.52 21.23 -0.38
C PRO A 90 16.45 19.74 -0.09
N ALA A 91 17.57 19.09 0.19
CA ALA A 91 17.64 17.64 0.45
C ALA A 91 16.82 17.18 1.67
N VAL A 92 16.60 18.06 2.64
CA VAL A 92 15.85 17.75 3.87
C VAL A 92 14.50 18.45 3.95
N ARG A 93 14.16 19.29 2.98
CA ARG A 93 12.82 19.87 2.87
C ARG A 93 11.86 18.80 2.37
N GLY A 94 10.89 18.45 3.19
CA GLY A 94 9.95 17.40 2.84
C GLY A 94 8.53 17.75 3.21
N PRO A 95 7.55 17.54 2.32
CA PRO A 95 6.15 17.60 2.68
C PRO A 95 5.83 16.48 3.65
N ARG A 96 4.94 16.78 4.59
CA ARG A 96 4.39 15.81 5.53
C ARG A 96 2.89 16.03 5.66
N THR A 97 2.14 14.96 5.50
CA THR A 97 0.70 14.92 5.68
C THR A 97 0.37 14.22 6.99
N GLN A 98 -0.41 14.87 7.84
CA GLN A 98 -1.10 14.21 8.94
C GLN A 98 -2.40 13.68 8.39
N SER A 99 -2.66 12.39 8.49
CA SER A 99 -3.83 11.73 7.91
C SER A 99 -4.84 11.32 8.98
N ASP A 100 -6.12 11.32 8.62
CA ASP A 100 -7.14 10.58 9.34
C ASP A 100 -6.95 9.09 9.08
N ARG A 101 -6.77 8.30 10.14
CA ARG A 101 -6.50 6.85 10.03
C ARG A 101 -7.64 6.08 9.36
N SER A 102 -8.86 6.44 9.71
CA SER A 102 -10.04 5.76 9.19
C SER A 102 -10.25 6.05 7.72
N LEU A 103 -10.06 7.31 7.32
CA LEU A 103 -10.15 7.73 5.93
C LEU A 103 -9.01 7.13 5.09
N TYR A 104 -7.78 7.14 5.60
CA TYR A 104 -6.65 6.54 4.91
C TYR A 104 -6.90 5.06 4.60
N LYS A 105 -7.30 4.31 5.62
CA LYS A 105 -7.63 2.89 5.49
C LYS A 105 -8.77 2.65 4.48
N LYS A 106 -9.84 3.42 4.59
CA LYS A 106 -10.98 3.35 3.66
C LYS A 106 -10.55 3.59 2.22
N TYR A 107 -9.84 4.68 1.95
CA TYR A 107 -9.41 5.01 0.59
C TYR A 107 -8.39 4.02 0.03
N MET A 108 -7.52 3.45 0.86
CA MET A 108 -6.61 2.38 0.45
C MET A 108 -7.39 1.13 0.02
N GLN A 109 -8.38 0.71 0.81
CA GLN A 109 -9.23 -0.43 0.49
C GLN A 109 -10.03 -0.19 -0.80
N GLU A 110 -10.66 0.97 -0.94
CA GLU A 110 -11.37 1.36 -2.17
C GLU A 110 -10.46 1.34 -3.39
N LYS A 111 -9.22 1.84 -3.26
CA LYS A 111 -8.25 1.85 -4.36
C LYS A 111 -7.89 0.44 -4.81
N LEU A 112 -7.64 -0.47 -3.88
CA LEU A 112 -7.26 -1.85 -4.19
C LEU A 112 -8.41 -2.65 -4.80
N VAL A 113 -9.62 -2.50 -4.29
CA VAL A 113 -10.81 -3.21 -4.81
C VAL A 113 -11.14 -2.81 -6.26
N ASN A 114 -10.76 -1.62 -6.68
CA ASN A 114 -11.01 -1.13 -8.04
C ASN A 114 -10.11 -1.76 -9.12
N TYR A 115 -9.06 -2.51 -8.76
CA TYR A 115 -8.28 -3.26 -9.74
C TYR A 115 -8.99 -4.56 -10.13
N CYS A 116 -9.39 -4.69 -11.38
CA CYS A 116 -10.17 -5.83 -11.88
C CYS A 116 -9.41 -7.17 -11.88
N ASN A 117 -8.08 -7.12 -11.88
CA ASN A 117 -7.17 -8.27 -11.88
C ASN A 117 -6.48 -8.49 -10.52
N LEU A 118 -6.98 -7.85 -9.45
CA LEU A 118 -6.54 -8.07 -8.08
C LEU A 118 -7.63 -8.78 -7.27
N SER A 119 -7.32 -9.98 -6.83
CA SER A 119 -8.16 -10.75 -5.90
C SER A 119 -7.66 -10.60 -4.47
N ILE A 120 -8.54 -10.24 -3.55
CA ILE A 120 -8.18 -10.03 -2.14
C ILE A 120 -8.80 -11.16 -1.31
N PHE A 121 -7.97 -11.86 -0.53
CA PHE A 121 -8.36 -12.97 0.33
C PHE A 121 -8.10 -12.62 1.79
N SER A 122 -9.14 -12.79 2.62
CA SER A 122 -9.07 -12.62 4.08
C SER A 122 -8.75 -13.93 4.77
N ASP A 123 -7.62 -14.54 4.39
CA ASP A 123 -7.15 -15.81 4.90
C ASP A 123 -5.66 -15.75 5.24
N PRO A 124 -5.24 -16.35 6.38
CA PRO A 124 -3.82 -16.43 6.71
C PRO A 124 -3.11 -17.44 5.82
N VAL A 125 -1.94 -17.07 5.33
CA VAL A 125 -1.03 -18.02 4.67
C VAL A 125 -0.27 -18.79 5.75
N ILE A 126 -0.44 -20.11 5.78
CA ILE A 126 0.14 -20.98 6.81
C ILE A 126 1.36 -21.75 6.33
N LYS A 127 1.51 -21.95 5.03
CA LYS A 127 2.61 -22.75 4.48
C LYS A 127 2.84 -22.47 3.00
N PHE A 128 4.11 -22.48 2.60
CA PHE A 128 4.56 -22.58 1.20
C PHE A 128 4.89 -24.02 0.86
N ILE A 129 4.45 -24.45 -0.30
CA ILE A 129 4.80 -25.75 -0.86
C ILE A 129 5.46 -25.50 -2.20
N PHE A 130 6.72 -25.94 -2.35
CA PHE A 130 7.47 -25.83 -3.58
C PHE A 130 7.48 -27.19 -4.26
N ASN A 131 6.98 -27.27 -5.47
CA ASN A 131 7.16 -28.46 -6.31
C ASN A 131 8.55 -28.37 -6.96
N LYS A 132 9.38 -29.38 -6.73
CA LYS A 132 10.62 -29.52 -7.49
C LYS A 132 10.22 -30.05 -8.87
N ASN A 133 10.38 -29.25 -9.88
CA ASN A 133 10.42 -29.73 -11.27
C ASN A 133 11.76 -30.36 -11.54
#